data_8b057aa335a5561b916118bfc055de40
#
_entry.id   8b057aa335a5561b916118bfc055de40
#
_cell.length_a   1.000
_cell.length_b   1.000
_cell.length_c   1.000
_cell.angle_alpha   90.00
_cell.angle_beta   90.00
_cell.angle_gamma   90.00
#
_symmetry.space_group_name_H-M   'P 1'
#
loop_
_entity.id
_entity.type
_entity.pdbx_description
1 polymer ?
#
loop_
_entity_poly.entity_id
_entity_poly.type
_entity_poly.pdbx_seq_one_letter_code
_entity_poly.pdbx_strand_id
1 'polypeptide(L)'
;GYHNVPIAESSRDVTAFITRRGSWRYKTMSFGLTMAPAVMQRLMDLVPTGLTLKTCLVYLDDCIVFGRSFDELWNRLAQVLQRFADAGLKLKPSKCSFFQRRVSFLGHVISEEGLEMQPDKVEAVRNWPTPRNVTELKSFLGLCNYYRRLLDHFSDIAAPLHKLTRKSVPFDWQEEQEQAFVRMKQLLTSSPIVALPRLEGRFILDTDASGVGLGAVLSQEQDGCLKVIAYASRTLSKAERNYCTTRRELLAVKWGLSQFRYLLMCRRF
;
A
#
# COMPACT_ATOMS: atom_id res chain seq x y z
N GLY A 1 13.54 -10.77 10.83
CA GLY A 1 13.58 -11.56 9.63
C GLY A 1 14.95 -11.99 9.16
N TYR A 2 15.78 -11.11 8.59
CA TYR A 2 16.97 -11.49 7.79
C TYR A 2 17.94 -12.42 8.51
N HIS A 3 18.23 -12.20 9.77
CA HIS A 3 19.14 -13.06 10.55
C HIS A 3 18.66 -14.51 10.76
N ASN A 4 17.46 -14.88 10.34
CA ASN A 4 17.00 -16.27 10.30
C ASN A 4 17.50 -17.03 9.06
N VAL A 5 17.99 -16.33 8.03
CA VAL A 5 18.39 -16.91 6.75
C VAL A 5 19.92 -17.10 6.74
N PRO A 6 20.44 -18.36 6.65
CA PRO A 6 21.87 -18.60 6.56
C PRO A 6 22.43 -18.15 5.20
N ILE A 7 23.68 -17.68 5.20
CA ILE A 7 24.44 -17.40 3.97
C ILE A 7 25.30 -18.62 3.64
N ALA A 8 25.23 -19.04 2.37
CA ALA A 8 26.10 -20.10 1.85
C ALA A 8 27.57 -19.73 2.09
N GLU A 9 28.40 -20.69 2.45
CA GLU A 9 29.79 -20.45 2.85
C GLU A 9 30.59 -19.72 1.76
N SER A 10 30.39 -20.11 0.50
CA SER A 10 30.99 -19.47 -0.67
C SER A 10 30.63 -18.01 -0.88
N SER A 11 29.55 -17.53 -0.26
CA SER A 11 29.04 -16.15 -0.40
C SER A 11 29.28 -15.28 0.84
N ARG A 12 29.88 -15.82 1.91
CA ARG A 12 30.08 -15.08 3.17
C ARG A 12 31.12 -13.97 3.03
N ASP A 13 32.11 -14.13 2.19
CA ASP A 13 33.22 -13.21 2.05
C ASP A 13 32.78 -11.82 1.52
N VAL A 14 31.71 -11.76 0.70
CA VAL A 14 31.12 -10.47 0.26
C VAL A 14 30.50 -9.66 1.40
N THR A 15 30.32 -10.26 2.58
CA THR A 15 29.80 -9.61 3.78
C THR A 15 30.90 -9.22 4.77
N ALA A 16 32.17 -9.36 4.38
CA ALA A 16 33.29 -9.09 5.27
C ALA A 16 33.36 -7.62 5.68
N PHE A 17 33.66 -7.39 6.94
CA PHE A 17 33.89 -6.06 7.51
C PHE A 17 35.06 -6.11 8.50
N ILE A 18 35.72 -4.99 8.67
CA ILE A 18 36.92 -4.86 9.49
C ILE A 18 36.57 -4.09 10.77
N THR A 19 37.10 -4.54 11.89
CA THR A 19 37.02 -3.88 13.18
C THR A 19 38.43 -3.79 13.79
N ARG A 20 38.59 -3.08 14.90
CA ARG A 20 39.85 -3.05 15.67
C ARG A 20 40.29 -4.44 16.16
N ARG A 21 39.39 -5.44 16.18
CA ARG A 21 39.64 -6.82 16.63
C ARG A 21 39.85 -7.80 15.49
N GLY A 22 39.89 -7.33 14.23
CA GLY A 22 40.11 -8.19 13.07
C GLY A 22 39.01 -8.09 12.02
N SER A 23 39.10 -8.95 11.02
CA SER A 23 38.12 -9.10 9.95
C SER A 23 37.07 -10.13 10.31
N TRP A 24 35.82 -9.82 10.02
CA TRP A 24 34.66 -10.63 10.34
C TRP A 24 33.75 -10.77 9.13
N ARG A 25 32.96 -11.82 9.07
CA ARG A 25 31.93 -12.03 8.04
C ARG A 25 30.64 -12.57 8.65
N TYR A 26 29.52 -12.25 8.06
CA TYR A 26 28.23 -12.73 8.53
C TYR A 26 28.01 -14.21 8.17
N LYS A 27 27.44 -14.98 9.11
CA LYS A 27 26.95 -16.35 8.87
C LYS A 27 25.51 -16.35 8.39
N THR A 28 24.76 -15.32 8.71
CA THR A 28 23.35 -15.13 8.36
C THR A 28 23.17 -13.82 7.60
N MET A 29 22.10 -13.71 6.84
CA MET A 29 21.79 -12.53 6.02
C MET A 29 21.70 -11.28 6.89
N SER A 30 22.48 -10.25 6.56
CA SER A 30 22.55 -8.98 7.26
C SER A 30 21.77 -7.88 6.55
N PHE A 31 21.52 -6.77 7.26
CA PHE A 31 21.02 -5.55 6.64
C PHE A 31 22.06 -4.99 5.66
N GLY A 32 21.58 -4.28 4.62
CA GLY A 32 22.44 -3.65 3.62
C GLY A 32 22.77 -4.51 2.40
N LEU A 33 22.49 -5.80 2.42
CA LEU A 33 22.60 -6.65 1.23
C LEU A 33 21.47 -6.34 0.26
N THR A 34 21.81 -5.96 -0.97
CA THR A 34 20.84 -5.56 -2.01
C THR A 34 19.75 -6.61 -2.26
N MET A 35 20.12 -7.90 -2.23
CA MET A 35 19.20 -9.01 -2.48
C MET A 35 18.45 -9.50 -1.24
N ALA A 36 18.77 -9.00 -0.03
CA ALA A 36 18.16 -9.49 1.20
C ALA A 36 16.63 -9.41 1.21
N PRO A 37 15.99 -8.30 0.80
CA PRO A 37 14.53 -8.23 0.74
C PRO A 37 13.92 -9.25 -0.22
N ALA A 38 14.50 -9.45 -1.41
CA ALA A 38 14.01 -10.39 -2.40
C ALA A 38 14.15 -11.85 -1.95
N VAL A 39 15.25 -12.19 -1.29
CA VAL A 39 15.47 -13.53 -0.72
C VAL A 39 14.49 -13.79 0.42
N MET A 40 14.29 -12.81 1.31
CA MET A 40 13.31 -12.92 2.39
C MET A 40 11.89 -13.08 1.88
N GLN A 41 11.49 -12.27 0.89
CA GLN A 41 10.16 -12.41 0.28
C GLN A 41 9.97 -13.80 -0.34
N ARG A 42 10.97 -14.30 -1.09
CA ARG A 42 10.90 -15.66 -1.67
C ARG A 42 10.76 -16.74 -0.59
N LEU A 43 11.50 -16.63 0.52
CA LEU A 43 11.34 -17.55 1.64
C LEU A 43 9.93 -17.50 2.21
N MET A 44 9.43 -16.29 2.45
CA MET A 44 8.09 -16.07 2.99
C MET A 44 6.97 -16.41 2.01
N ASP A 45 7.22 -16.49 0.72
CA ASP A 45 6.28 -17.05 -0.27
C ASP A 45 6.27 -18.57 -0.25
N LEU A 46 7.43 -19.20 -0.05
CA LEU A 46 7.58 -20.66 -0.05
C LEU A 46 7.06 -21.32 1.23
N VAL A 47 7.38 -20.77 2.40
CA VAL A 47 7.05 -21.37 3.70
C VAL A 47 5.53 -21.54 3.89
N PRO A 48 4.67 -20.54 3.70
CA PRO A 48 3.23 -20.71 3.79
C PRO A 48 2.58 -21.10 2.45
N THR A 49 3.30 -21.78 1.54
CA THR A 49 2.73 -22.25 0.27
C THR A 49 1.43 -23.04 0.50
N GLY A 50 0.38 -22.68 -0.25
CA GLY A 50 -0.97 -23.23 -0.14
C GLY A 50 -1.85 -22.58 0.94
N LEU A 51 -1.27 -21.77 1.85
CA LEU A 51 -1.98 -21.00 2.86
C LEU A 51 -2.14 -19.52 2.46
N THR A 52 -1.22 -18.98 1.67
CA THR A 52 -1.25 -17.58 1.20
C THR A 52 -2.54 -17.27 0.45
N LEU A 53 -3.12 -16.11 0.70
CA LEU A 53 -4.42 -15.62 0.20
C LEU A 53 -5.67 -16.32 0.77
N LYS A 54 -5.53 -17.52 1.35
CA LYS A 54 -6.65 -18.27 1.94
C LYS A 54 -6.68 -18.14 3.47
N THR A 55 -5.51 -18.13 4.08
CA THR A 55 -5.29 -18.22 5.53
C THR A 55 -4.52 -17.02 6.05
N CYS A 56 -3.52 -16.59 5.27
CA CYS A 56 -2.63 -15.49 5.64
C CYS A 56 -2.23 -14.66 4.42
N LEU A 57 -1.73 -13.44 4.70
CA LEU A 57 -0.99 -12.62 3.74
C LEU A 57 0.41 -12.38 4.29
N VAL A 58 1.39 -12.33 3.41
CA VAL A 58 2.79 -12.19 3.78
C VAL A 58 3.44 -11.07 2.96
N TYR A 59 4.21 -10.25 3.62
CA TYR A 59 5.01 -9.22 2.98
C TYR A 59 6.33 -9.06 3.73
N LEU A 60 7.43 -9.49 3.13
CA LEU A 60 8.76 -9.55 3.76
C LEU A 60 8.72 -10.28 5.11
N ASP A 61 8.91 -9.54 6.21
CA ASP A 61 8.94 -10.05 7.59
C ASP A 61 7.54 -10.11 8.24
N ASP A 62 6.56 -9.42 7.66
CA ASP A 62 5.23 -9.26 8.23
C ASP A 62 4.28 -10.33 7.70
N CYS A 63 3.54 -10.95 8.61
CA CYS A 63 2.50 -11.92 8.28
C CYS A 63 1.22 -11.58 9.03
N ILE A 64 0.11 -11.49 8.31
CA ILE A 64 -1.22 -11.36 8.90
C ILE A 64 -2.01 -12.63 8.64
N VAL A 65 -2.59 -13.20 9.70
CA VAL A 65 -3.49 -14.36 9.66
C VAL A 65 -4.90 -13.88 9.97
N PHE A 66 -5.88 -14.32 9.21
CA PHE A 66 -7.26 -13.86 9.34
C PHE A 66 -8.24 -15.03 9.35
N GLY A 67 -9.40 -14.85 10.00
CA GLY A 67 -10.47 -15.82 10.09
C GLY A 67 -11.79 -15.12 10.42
N ARG A 68 -12.92 -15.75 10.08
CA ARG A 68 -14.27 -15.23 10.33
C ARG A 68 -14.77 -15.52 11.74
N SER A 69 -14.17 -16.51 12.41
CA SER A 69 -14.46 -16.89 13.78
C SER A 69 -13.18 -17.13 14.57
N PHE A 70 -13.30 -17.23 15.90
CA PHE A 70 -12.15 -17.54 16.75
C PHE A 70 -11.56 -18.90 16.41
N ASP A 71 -12.39 -19.94 16.25
CA ASP A 71 -11.91 -21.30 15.97
C ASP A 71 -11.25 -21.41 14.61
N GLU A 72 -11.78 -20.73 13.60
CA GLU A 72 -11.17 -20.67 12.29
C GLU A 72 -9.79 -19.97 12.36
N LEU A 73 -9.72 -18.82 13.04
CA LEU A 73 -8.47 -18.08 13.23
C LEU A 73 -7.45 -18.90 14.02
N TRP A 74 -7.87 -19.59 15.07
CA TRP A 74 -7.01 -20.47 15.88
C TRP A 74 -6.38 -21.56 15.03
N ASN A 75 -7.20 -22.29 14.26
CA ASN A 75 -6.74 -23.36 13.40
C ASN A 75 -5.81 -22.87 12.29
N ARG A 76 -6.12 -21.73 11.70
CA ARG A 76 -5.27 -21.08 10.68
C ARG A 76 -3.95 -20.62 11.25
N LEU A 77 -3.98 -20.02 12.42
CA LEU A 77 -2.76 -19.58 13.12
C LEU A 77 -1.86 -20.76 13.46
N ALA A 78 -2.42 -21.84 13.98
CA ALA A 78 -1.66 -23.06 14.29
C ALA A 78 -0.97 -23.62 13.04
N GLN A 79 -1.65 -23.65 11.88
CA GLN A 79 -1.06 -24.10 10.61
C GLN A 79 0.10 -23.20 10.17
N VAL A 80 -0.07 -21.86 10.24
CA VAL A 80 0.98 -20.92 9.86
C VAL A 80 2.19 -21.03 10.79
N LEU A 81 1.97 -21.11 12.10
CA LEU A 81 3.03 -21.26 13.09
C LEU A 81 3.78 -22.58 12.91
N GLN A 82 3.09 -23.68 12.58
CA GLN A 82 3.72 -24.95 12.28
C GLN A 82 4.64 -24.85 11.06
N ARG A 83 4.19 -24.22 9.97
CA ARG A 83 5.02 -23.99 8.78
C ARG A 83 6.27 -23.17 9.09
N PHE A 84 6.14 -22.14 9.94
CA PHE A 84 7.29 -21.35 10.37
C PHE A 84 8.27 -22.16 11.21
N ALA A 85 7.78 -23.01 12.13
CA ALA A 85 8.60 -23.90 12.94
C ALA A 85 9.35 -24.92 12.07
N ASP A 86 8.67 -25.57 11.13
CA ASP A 86 9.24 -26.53 10.19
C ASP A 86 10.35 -25.90 9.32
N ALA A 87 10.18 -24.62 8.97
CA ALA A 87 11.20 -23.85 8.24
C ALA A 87 12.31 -23.27 9.13
N GLY A 88 12.29 -23.51 10.45
CA GLY A 88 13.27 -22.98 11.40
C GLY A 88 13.19 -21.47 11.63
N LEU A 89 12.07 -20.82 11.23
CA LEU A 89 11.85 -19.39 11.44
C LEU A 89 11.51 -19.10 12.91
N LYS A 90 12.15 -18.08 13.45
CA LYS A 90 11.93 -17.65 14.85
C LYS A 90 11.09 -16.40 14.88
N LEU A 91 10.00 -16.45 15.66
CA LEU A 91 9.15 -15.31 15.94
C LEU A 91 9.63 -14.57 17.20
N LYS A 92 9.37 -13.27 17.24
CA LYS A 92 9.57 -12.44 18.43
C LYS A 92 8.21 -12.16 19.07
N PRO A 93 7.83 -12.81 20.22
CA PRO A 93 6.52 -12.70 20.81
C PRO A 93 6.09 -11.26 21.10
N SER A 94 7.03 -10.39 21.54
CA SER A 94 6.75 -8.98 21.82
C SER A 94 6.38 -8.13 20.58
N LYS A 95 6.53 -8.68 19.37
CA LYS A 95 6.12 -8.06 18.11
C LYS A 95 4.88 -8.72 17.51
N CYS A 96 4.35 -9.75 18.16
CA CYS A 96 3.16 -10.45 17.70
C CYS A 96 1.91 -9.89 18.39
N SER A 97 0.89 -9.60 17.60
CA SER A 97 -0.44 -9.19 18.08
C SER A 97 -1.44 -10.27 17.69
N PHE A 98 -1.94 -11.01 18.68
CA PHE A 98 -2.84 -12.13 18.46
C PHE A 98 -4.28 -11.74 18.78
N PHE A 99 -5.23 -12.32 18.03
CA PHE A 99 -6.68 -12.22 18.27
C PHE A 99 -7.22 -10.80 18.36
N GLN A 100 -6.66 -9.90 17.53
CA GLN A 100 -7.10 -8.51 17.47
C GLN A 100 -8.19 -8.34 16.41
N ARG A 101 -9.23 -7.56 16.72
CA ARG A 101 -10.27 -7.17 15.75
C ARG A 101 -9.81 -6.03 14.83
N ARG A 102 -8.82 -5.27 15.27
CA ARG A 102 -8.17 -4.18 14.51
C ARG A 102 -6.65 -4.38 14.60
N VAL A 103 -5.98 -4.44 13.48
CA VAL A 103 -4.54 -4.72 13.42
C VAL A 103 -3.86 -3.77 12.45
N SER A 104 -2.72 -3.23 12.85
CA SER A 104 -1.85 -2.46 11.95
C SER A 104 -1.04 -3.40 11.08
N PHE A 105 -1.14 -3.23 9.76
CA PHE A 105 -0.40 -4.01 8.77
C PHE A 105 -0.04 -3.11 7.58
N LEU A 106 1.23 -3.05 7.24
CA LEU A 106 1.76 -2.26 6.12
C LEU A 106 1.23 -0.82 6.10
N GLY A 107 1.30 -0.10 7.23
CA GLY A 107 0.88 1.30 7.30
C GLY A 107 -0.64 1.55 7.29
N HIS A 108 -1.44 0.50 7.27
CA HIS A 108 -2.90 0.57 7.35
C HIS A 108 -3.40 -0.07 8.63
N VAL A 109 -4.59 0.30 9.06
CA VAL A 109 -5.36 -0.47 10.04
C VAL A 109 -6.41 -1.26 9.30
N ILE A 110 -6.39 -2.57 9.52
CA ILE A 110 -7.36 -3.53 8.97
C ILE A 110 -8.33 -3.93 10.07
N SER A 111 -9.62 -3.87 9.77
CA SER A 111 -10.71 -4.27 10.67
C SER A 111 -11.84 -4.94 9.90
N GLU A 112 -12.88 -5.34 10.58
CA GLU A 112 -14.12 -5.83 9.96
C GLU A 112 -14.81 -4.74 9.12
N GLU A 113 -14.67 -3.47 9.53
CA GLU A 113 -15.24 -2.32 8.81
C GLU A 113 -14.49 -2.05 7.50
N GLY A 114 -13.22 -2.42 7.43
CA GLY A 114 -12.40 -2.23 6.23
C GLY A 114 -10.95 -1.82 6.51
N LEU A 115 -10.43 -1.00 5.61
CA LEU A 115 -9.06 -0.51 5.57
C LEU A 115 -9.05 1.00 5.80
N GLU A 116 -8.23 1.45 6.73
CA GLU A 116 -8.02 2.86 7.03
C GLU A 116 -6.54 3.21 7.21
N MET A 117 -6.22 4.49 7.21
CA MET A 117 -4.87 4.99 7.49
C MET A 117 -4.54 4.81 8.99
N GLN A 118 -3.28 4.48 9.31
CA GLN A 118 -2.84 4.39 10.71
C GLN A 118 -2.95 5.74 11.44
N PRO A 119 -3.42 5.78 12.71
CA PRO A 119 -3.63 7.01 13.47
C PRO A 119 -2.37 7.87 13.62
N ASP A 120 -1.20 7.25 13.86
CA ASP A 120 0.08 7.95 13.95
C ASP A 120 0.46 8.63 12.62
N LYS A 121 0.11 8.04 11.48
CA LYS A 121 0.29 8.65 10.16
C LYS A 121 -0.69 9.79 9.91
N VAL A 122 -1.94 9.64 10.36
CA VAL A 122 -2.94 10.73 10.31
C VAL A 122 -2.44 11.94 11.11
N GLU A 123 -1.92 11.73 12.30
CA GLU A 123 -1.36 12.80 13.13
C GLU A 123 -0.13 13.43 12.50
N ALA A 124 0.79 12.63 11.95
CA ALA A 124 1.95 13.11 11.22
C ALA A 124 1.56 14.00 10.03
N VAL A 125 0.52 13.61 9.26
CA VAL A 125 -0.02 14.45 8.17
C VAL A 125 -0.63 15.73 8.70
N ARG A 126 -1.42 15.65 9.77
CA ARG A 126 -2.05 16.83 10.39
C ARG A 126 -1.02 17.89 10.77
N ASN A 127 0.11 17.46 11.33
CA ASN A 127 1.20 18.31 11.80
C ASN A 127 2.28 18.57 10.73
N TRP A 128 2.08 18.10 9.48
CA TRP A 128 3.09 18.26 8.41
C TRP A 128 3.26 19.75 8.07
N PRO A 129 4.51 20.27 8.14
CA PRO A 129 4.79 21.67 7.82
C PRO A 129 4.67 21.93 6.32
N THR A 130 4.38 23.17 5.94
CA THR A 130 4.40 23.60 4.53
C THR A 130 5.79 23.36 3.94
N PRO A 131 5.90 22.63 2.80
CA PRO A 131 7.18 22.32 2.18
C PRO A 131 7.92 23.59 1.70
N ARG A 132 9.23 23.67 1.96
CA ARG A 132 10.09 24.80 1.59
C ARG A 132 10.93 24.55 0.34
N ASN A 133 10.94 23.33 -0.15
CA ASN A 133 11.72 22.91 -1.32
C ASN A 133 11.12 21.66 -1.97
N VAL A 134 11.62 21.34 -3.17
CA VAL A 134 11.17 20.19 -3.97
C VAL A 134 11.33 18.86 -3.23
N THR A 135 12.36 18.70 -2.42
CA THR A 135 12.65 17.45 -1.69
C THR A 135 11.59 17.21 -0.60
N GLU A 136 11.28 18.22 0.18
CA GLU A 136 10.22 18.17 1.20
C GLU A 136 8.84 17.93 0.57
N LEU A 137 8.55 18.63 -0.55
CA LEU A 137 7.32 18.42 -1.29
C LEU A 137 7.20 16.99 -1.84
N LYS A 138 8.28 16.42 -2.38
CA LYS A 138 8.29 15.02 -2.83
C LYS A 138 8.06 14.03 -1.69
N SER A 139 8.59 14.30 -0.51
CA SER A 139 8.35 13.47 0.68
C SER A 139 6.87 13.47 1.07
N PHE A 140 6.23 14.64 1.11
CA PHE A 140 4.81 14.76 1.35
C PHE A 140 3.97 14.03 0.29
N LEU A 141 4.24 14.31 -1.00
CA LEU A 141 3.53 13.65 -2.12
C LEU A 141 3.75 12.13 -2.14
N GLY A 142 4.91 11.66 -1.69
CA GLY A 142 5.20 10.23 -1.54
C GLY A 142 4.25 9.56 -0.54
N LEU A 143 4.05 10.19 0.61
CA LEU A 143 3.08 9.73 1.60
C LEU A 143 1.65 9.78 1.07
N CYS A 144 1.25 10.89 0.46
CA CYS A 144 -0.08 11.03 -0.14
C CYS A 144 -0.34 9.95 -1.21
N ASN A 145 0.64 9.70 -2.07
CA ASN A 145 0.52 8.70 -3.13
C ASN A 145 0.40 7.26 -2.60
N TYR A 146 1.00 6.98 -1.43
CA TYR A 146 0.85 5.69 -0.76
C TYR A 146 -0.62 5.41 -0.38
N TYR A 147 -1.34 6.43 0.11
CA TYR A 147 -2.73 6.34 0.52
C TYR A 147 -3.75 6.75 -0.56
N ARG A 148 -3.30 6.99 -1.80
CA ARG A 148 -4.15 7.51 -2.89
C ARG A 148 -5.41 6.69 -3.18
N ARG A 149 -5.39 5.39 -2.86
CA ARG A 149 -6.54 4.50 -3.03
C ARG A 149 -7.68 4.76 -2.02
N LEU A 150 -7.40 5.52 -0.97
CA LEU A 150 -8.37 5.96 0.02
C LEU A 150 -8.91 7.37 -0.30
N LEU A 151 -8.37 8.03 -1.34
CA LEU A 151 -8.61 9.44 -1.62
C LEU A 151 -9.30 9.63 -2.96
N ASP A 152 -10.48 10.21 -2.89
CA ASP A 152 -11.18 10.66 -4.09
C ASP A 152 -10.50 11.88 -4.71
N HIS A 153 -10.58 12.01 -6.05
CA HIS A 153 -10.02 13.14 -6.82
C HIS A 153 -8.55 13.50 -6.54
N PHE A 154 -7.77 12.52 -6.03
CA PHE A 154 -6.36 12.73 -5.65
C PHE A 154 -5.54 13.44 -6.73
N SER A 155 -5.68 13.04 -7.99
CA SER A 155 -4.85 13.56 -9.08
C SER A 155 -5.12 15.05 -9.37
N ASP A 156 -6.36 15.49 -9.27
CA ASP A 156 -6.75 16.87 -9.56
C ASP A 156 -6.25 17.79 -8.43
N ILE A 157 -6.43 17.34 -7.20
CA ILE A 157 -5.96 18.08 -6.02
C ILE A 157 -4.43 18.14 -5.94
N ALA A 158 -3.75 17.06 -6.31
CA ALA A 158 -2.28 17.01 -6.31
C ALA A 158 -1.63 17.71 -7.52
N ALA A 159 -2.40 18.06 -8.57
CA ALA A 159 -1.85 18.61 -9.81
C ALA A 159 -0.99 19.88 -9.62
N PRO A 160 -1.39 20.90 -8.83
CA PRO A 160 -0.58 22.09 -8.57
C PRO A 160 0.75 21.75 -7.87
N LEU A 161 0.72 20.81 -6.92
CA LEU A 161 1.88 20.37 -6.17
C LEU A 161 2.84 19.58 -7.08
N HIS A 162 2.32 18.68 -7.91
CA HIS A 162 3.13 17.94 -8.89
C HIS A 162 3.80 18.84 -9.93
N LYS A 163 3.19 19.98 -10.28
CA LYS A 163 3.78 20.97 -11.19
C LYS A 163 5.12 21.48 -10.66
N LEU A 164 5.23 21.76 -9.36
CA LEU A 164 6.47 22.22 -8.71
C LEU A 164 7.56 21.15 -8.65
N THR A 165 7.25 19.87 -8.82
CA THR A 165 8.28 18.81 -8.80
C THR A 165 8.97 18.58 -10.13
N ARG A 166 8.59 19.31 -11.21
CA ARG A 166 9.19 19.19 -12.55
C ARG A 166 10.54 19.86 -12.60
N LYS A 167 11.50 19.25 -13.32
CA LYS A 167 12.89 19.72 -13.41
C LYS A 167 13.06 21.16 -13.90
N SER A 168 12.18 21.66 -14.76
CA SER A 168 12.26 22.98 -15.40
C SER A 168 11.40 24.04 -14.74
N VAL A 169 10.79 23.76 -13.58
CA VAL A 169 9.90 24.69 -12.87
C VAL A 169 10.61 25.14 -11.60
N PRO A 170 10.81 26.46 -11.39
CA PRO A 170 11.33 26.95 -10.12
C PRO A 170 10.35 26.63 -9.00
N PHE A 171 10.89 26.39 -7.80
CA PHE A 171 10.04 26.15 -6.63
C PHE A 171 9.49 27.49 -6.14
N ASP A 172 8.27 27.79 -6.53
CA ASP A 172 7.53 28.98 -6.14
C ASP A 172 6.20 28.55 -5.50
N TRP A 173 6.11 28.72 -4.19
CA TRP A 173 4.94 28.31 -3.39
C TRP A 173 3.98 29.45 -3.28
N GLN A 174 2.85 29.32 -3.96
CA GLN A 174 1.79 30.32 -4.08
C GLN A 174 0.50 29.83 -3.44
N GLU A 175 -0.54 30.65 -3.46
CA GLU A 175 -1.86 30.35 -2.91
C GLU A 175 -2.48 29.05 -3.48
N GLU A 176 -2.31 28.79 -4.78
CA GLU A 176 -2.79 27.57 -5.44
C GLU A 176 -2.16 26.31 -4.82
N GLN A 177 -0.88 26.36 -4.51
CA GLN A 177 -0.15 25.25 -3.89
C GLN A 177 -0.54 25.08 -2.42
N GLU A 178 -0.70 26.19 -1.70
CA GLU A 178 -1.14 26.14 -0.30
C GLU A 178 -2.54 25.55 -0.18
N GLN A 179 -3.50 25.98 -1.01
CA GLN A 179 -4.86 25.41 -1.03
C GLN A 179 -4.85 23.91 -1.36
N ALA A 180 -4.05 23.48 -2.35
CA ALA A 180 -3.89 22.08 -2.70
C ALA A 180 -3.28 21.28 -1.56
N PHE A 181 -2.29 21.82 -0.86
CA PHE A 181 -1.65 21.19 0.29
C PHE A 181 -2.62 21.04 1.46
N VAL A 182 -3.33 22.10 1.84
CA VAL A 182 -4.34 22.08 2.90
C VAL A 182 -5.46 21.09 2.57
N ARG A 183 -5.95 21.11 1.33
CA ARG A 183 -6.99 20.19 0.88
C ARG A 183 -6.53 18.73 0.93
N MET A 184 -5.30 18.46 0.53
CA MET A 184 -4.72 17.12 0.61
C MET A 184 -4.60 16.63 2.07
N LYS A 185 -4.17 17.50 2.99
CA LYS A 185 -4.14 17.21 4.43
C LYS A 185 -5.54 16.88 4.96
N GLN A 186 -6.54 17.69 4.62
CA GLN A 186 -7.93 17.45 5.02
C GLN A 186 -8.42 16.08 4.54
N LEU A 187 -8.20 15.74 3.27
CA LEU A 187 -8.61 14.45 2.72
C LEU A 187 -7.94 13.28 3.44
N LEU A 188 -6.65 13.34 3.69
CA LEU A 188 -5.91 12.28 4.40
C LEU A 188 -6.37 12.13 5.86
N THR A 189 -6.68 13.23 6.53
CA THR A 189 -7.09 13.21 7.95
C THR A 189 -8.56 12.89 8.16
N SER A 190 -9.40 13.01 7.12
CA SER A 190 -10.82 12.66 7.10
C SER A 190 -11.13 11.47 6.17
N SER A 191 -10.10 10.74 5.75
CA SER A 191 -10.21 9.63 4.80
C SER A 191 -11.24 8.60 5.28
N PRO A 192 -12.23 8.23 4.46
CA PRO A 192 -13.20 7.23 4.82
C PRO A 192 -12.54 5.85 4.93
N ILE A 193 -13.13 4.99 5.76
CA ILE A 193 -12.79 3.57 5.75
C ILE A 193 -13.26 3.01 4.41
N VAL A 194 -12.35 2.41 3.64
CA VAL A 194 -12.72 1.67 2.43
C VAL A 194 -12.94 0.21 2.78
N ALA A 195 -14.01 -0.38 2.25
CA ALA A 195 -14.34 -1.75 2.55
C ALA A 195 -13.38 -2.74 1.85
N LEU A 196 -13.17 -3.89 2.45
CA LEU A 196 -12.44 -4.97 1.80
C LEU A 196 -13.35 -5.66 0.76
N PRO A 197 -12.83 -6.03 -0.42
CA PRO A 197 -13.62 -6.72 -1.42
C PRO A 197 -14.03 -8.11 -0.94
N ARG A 198 -15.30 -8.48 -1.15
CA ARG A 198 -15.84 -9.82 -0.85
C ARG A 198 -15.93 -10.65 -2.12
N LEU A 199 -16.02 -11.97 -1.96
CA LEU A 199 -16.25 -12.89 -3.08
C LEU A 199 -17.64 -12.71 -3.68
N GLU A 200 -18.62 -12.42 -2.86
CA GLU A 200 -20.02 -12.20 -3.19
C GLU A 200 -20.31 -10.70 -3.28
N GLY A 201 -21.38 -10.35 -3.97
CA GLY A 201 -21.80 -8.97 -4.19
C GLY A 201 -21.37 -8.42 -5.54
N ARG A 202 -22.23 -7.58 -6.10
CA ARG A 202 -22.01 -6.92 -7.39
C ARG A 202 -21.04 -5.76 -7.23
N PHE A 203 -20.07 -5.63 -8.14
CA PHE A 203 -19.26 -4.43 -8.25
C PHE A 203 -19.96 -3.37 -9.08
N ILE A 204 -19.72 -2.12 -8.72
CA ILE A 204 -20.13 -0.93 -9.48
C ILE A 204 -18.88 -0.10 -9.71
N LEU A 205 -18.63 0.26 -10.96
CA LEU A 205 -17.51 1.11 -11.35
C LEU A 205 -18.05 2.44 -11.86
N ASP A 206 -17.87 3.48 -11.08
CA ASP A 206 -18.15 4.85 -11.46
C ASP A 206 -16.90 5.50 -12.03
N THR A 207 -17.02 6.20 -13.16
CA THR A 207 -15.89 6.86 -13.81
C THR A 207 -16.26 8.29 -14.20
N ASP A 208 -15.29 9.19 -14.09
CA ASP A 208 -15.42 10.60 -14.42
C ASP A 208 -14.17 11.13 -15.12
N ALA A 209 -14.33 12.16 -15.96
CA ALA A 209 -13.24 12.78 -16.68
C ALA A 209 -13.31 14.31 -16.64
N SER A 210 -12.36 14.92 -15.95
CA SER A 210 -12.17 16.36 -15.96
C SER A 210 -11.33 16.86 -17.14
N GLY A 211 -11.11 18.16 -17.23
CA GLY A 211 -10.16 18.78 -18.19
C GLY A 211 -8.70 18.41 -17.91
N VAL A 212 -8.37 17.92 -16.71
CA VAL A 212 -7.02 17.70 -16.22
C VAL A 212 -6.73 16.26 -15.80
N GLY A 213 -7.78 15.49 -15.44
CA GLY A 213 -7.63 14.16 -14.87
C GLY A 213 -8.75 13.20 -15.21
N LEU A 214 -8.53 11.93 -14.87
CA LEU A 214 -9.53 10.87 -14.87
C LEU A 214 -9.70 10.38 -13.44
N GLY A 215 -10.93 10.12 -13.05
CA GLY A 215 -11.34 9.52 -11.80
C GLY A 215 -12.03 8.18 -12.00
N ALA A 216 -11.91 7.28 -11.04
CA ALA A 216 -12.68 6.06 -10.98
C ALA A 216 -12.88 5.64 -9.53
N VAL A 217 -14.10 5.25 -9.19
CA VAL A 217 -14.48 4.72 -7.87
C VAL A 217 -15.00 3.31 -8.07
N LEU A 218 -14.39 2.35 -7.39
CA LEU A 218 -14.90 0.99 -7.36
C LEU A 218 -15.64 0.77 -6.07
N SER A 219 -16.91 0.45 -6.17
CA SER A 219 -17.79 0.11 -5.06
C SER A 219 -18.30 -1.32 -5.16
N GLN A 220 -18.76 -1.89 -4.06
CA GLN A 220 -19.36 -3.23 -4.03
C GLN A 220 -20.59 -3.21 -3.14
N GLU A 221 -21.64 -3.89 -3.58
CA GLU A 221 -22.82 -4.17 -2.76
C GLU A 221 -22.47 -5.19 -1.68
N GLN A 222 -22.55 -4.79 -0.42
CA GLN A 222 -22.25 -5.62 0.75
C GLN A 222 -23.32 -5.38 1.83
N ASP A 223 -23.95 -6.44 2.29
CA ASP A 223 -24.99 -6.37 3.35
C ASP A 223 -26.13 -5.40 3.00
N GLY A 224 -26.52 -5.32 1.71
CA GLY A 224 -27.57 -4.40 1.24
C GLY A 224 -27.15 -2.94 1.11
N CYS A 225 -25.89 -2.61 1.35
CA CYS A 225 -25.33 -1.27 1.22
C CYS A 225 -24.23 -1.22 0.18
N LEU A 226 -24.12 -0.09 -0.51
CA LEU A 226 -23.01 0.18 -1.42
C LEU A 226 -21.81 0.68 -0.62
N LYS A 227 -20.70 -0.07 -0.64
CA LYS A 227 -19.45 0.29 0.06
C LYS A 227 -18.33 0.53 -0.93
N VAL A 228 -17.58 1.62 -0.73
CA VAL A 228 -16.40 1.91 -1.56
C VAL A 228 -15.27 0.93 -1.24
N ILE A 229 -14.67 0.37 -2.28
CA ILE A 229 -13.54 -0.57 -2.20
C ILE A 229 -12.23 0.16 -2.48
N ALA A 230 -12.20 1.04 -3.48
CA ALA A 230 -11.01 1.83 -3.79
C ALA A 230 -11.33 3.00 -4.71
N TYR A 231 -10.56 4.07 -4.53
CA TYR A 231 -10.48 5.19 -5.45
C TYR A 231 -9.29 5.03 -6.39
N ALA A 232 -9.40 5.57 -7.59
CA ALA A 232 -8.28 5.72 -8.50
C ALA A 232 -8.41 7.04 -9.27
N SER A 233 -7.29 7.68 -9.51
CA SER A 233 -7.25 8.90 -10.32
C SER A 233 -5.91 9.04 -11.03
N ARG A 234 -5.87 9.68 -12.20
CA ARG A 234 -4.63 10.08 -12.87
C ARG A 234 -4.81 11.37 -13.67
N THR A 235 -3.74 12.10 -13.81
CA THR A 235 -3.72 13.26 -14.71
C THR A 235 -3.70 12.82 -16.17
N LEU A 236 -4.37 13.64 -17.03
CA LEU A 236 -4.32 13.47 -18.48
C LEU A 236 -2.93 13.86 -19.03
N SER A 237 -2.45 13.10 -20.00
CA SER A 237 -1.29 13.48 -20.81
C SER A 237 -1.60 14.72 -21.67
N LYS A 238 -0.56 15.34 -22.24
CA LYS A 238 -0.74 16.50 -23.14
C LYS A 238 -1.65 16.19 -24.34
N ALA A 239 -1.54 15.00 -24.92
CA ALA A 239 -2.38 14.58 -26.04
C ALA A 239 -3.83 14.34 -25.61
N GLU A 240 -4.05 13.68 -24.48
CA GLU A 240 -5.38 13.35 -23.94
C GLU A 240 -6.18 14.62 -23.56
N ARG A 241 -5.52 15.68 -23.14
CA ARG A 241 -6.17 16.98 -22.83
C ARG A 241 -6.84 17.61 -24.04
N ASN A 242 -6.40 17.26 -25.25
CA ASN A 242 -7.00 17.75 -26.50
C ASN A 242 -8.20 16.89 -26.95
N TYR A 243 -8.55 15.84 -26.24
CA TYR A 243 -9.72 15.03 -26.54
C TYR A 243 -11.01 15.81 -26.23
N CYS A 244 -12.07 15.60 -27.03
CA CYS A 244 -13.39 16.07 -26.70
C CYS A 244 -13.93 15.38 -25.42
N THR A 245 -14.93 15.93 -24.80
CA THR A 245 -15.50 15.43 -23.54
C THR A 245 -15.88 13.95 -23.64
N THR A 246 -16.65 13.56 -24.68
CA THR A 246 -17.04 12.16 -24.90
C THR A 246 -15.85 11.20 -24.97
N ARG A 247 -14.77 11.63 -25.62
CA ARG A 247 -13.55 10.82 -25.74
C ARG A 247 -12.81 10.69 -24.43
N ARG A 248 -12.83 11.73 -23.58
CA ARG A 248 -12.25 11.69 -22.22
C ARG A 248 -13.06 10.77 -21.31
N GLU A 249 -14.40 10.81 -21.39
CA GLU A 249 -15.28 9.91 -20.64
C GLU A 249 -15.05 8.43 -21.02
N LEU A 250 -15.00 8.11 -22.31
CA LEU A 250 -14.67 6.77 -22.77
C LEU A 250 -13.28 6.32 -22.33
N LEU A 251 -12.32 7.25 -22.30
CA LEU A 251 -10.98 6.97 -21.79
C LEU A 251 -11.01 6.68 -20.29
N ALA A 252 -11.83 7.37 -19.49
CA ALA A 252 -12.01 7.10 -18.08
C ALA A 252 -12.56 5.70 -17.83
N VAL A 253 -13.60 5.28 -18.60
CA VAL A 253 -14.14 3.92 -18.55
C VAL A 253 -13.07 2.87 -18.86
N LYS A 254 -12.38 3.01 -19.99
CA LYS A 254 -11.31 2.08 -20.39
C LYS A 254 -10.21 1.99 -19.34
N TRP A 255 -9.79 3.15 -18.81
CA TRP A 255 -8.74 3.22 -17.82
C TRP A 255 -9.18 2.64 -16.48
N GLY A 256 -10.38 2.95 -16.00
CA GLY A 256 -10.97 2.42 -14.76
C GLY A 256 -11.06 0.89 -14.79
N LEU A 257 -11.54 0.31 -15.89
CA LEU A 257 -11.56 -1.13 -16.12
C LEU A 257 -10.15 -1.75 -16.06
N SER A 258 -9.16 -1.10 -16.68
CA SER A 258 -7.77 -1.57 -16.62
C SER A 258 -7.20 -1.47 -15.22
N GLN A 259 -7.50 -0.40 -14.49
CA GLN A 259 -6.99 -0.13 -13.15
C GLN A 259 -7.50 -1.16 -12.13
N PHE A 260 -8.77 -1.53 -12.23
CA PHE A 260 -9.42 -2.48 -11.32
C PHE A 260 -9.57 -3.88 -11.89
N ARG A 261 -8.89 -4.17 -13.01
CA ARG A 261 -9.00 -5.46 -13.71
C ARG A 261 -8.88 -6.67 -12.79
N TYR A 262 -7.94 -6.65 -11.86
CA TYR A 262 -7.68 -7.76 -10.93
C TYR A 262 -8.83 -8.04 -9.96
N LEU A 263 -9.71 -7.05 -9.69
CA LEU A 263 -10.91 -7.21 -8.89
C LEU A 263 -12.14 -7.56 -9.73
N LEU A 264 -12.20 -7.09 -10.98
CA LEU A 264 -13.34 -7.22 -11.87
C LEU A 264 -13.31 -8.51 -12.73
N MET A 265 -12.10 -9.10 -12.94
CA MET A 265 -11.99 -10.33 -13.75
C MET A 265 -12.86 -11.45 -13.20
N CYS A 266 -13.63 -12.08 -14.11
CA CYS A 266 -14.54 -13.19 -13.80
C CYS A 266 -15.64 -12.85 -12.77
N ARG A 267 -16.01 -11.58 -12.64
CA ARG A 267 -17.06 -11.11 -11.75
C ARG A 267 -18.08 -10.26 -12.52
N ARG A 268 -19.31 -10.26 -12.00
CA ARG A 268 -20.36 -9.37 -12.51
C ARG A 268 -20.17 -7.97 -11.95
N PHE A 269 -20.22 -6.94 -12.79
CA PHE A 269 -20.16 -5.53 -12.43
C PHE A 269 -21.08 -4.70 -13.33
#